data_7724d3ee8af285eaa53c0f6c3ca3a3d4
#
_entry.id   7724d3ee8af285eaa53c0f6c3ca3a3d4
#
_cell.length_a   1.000
_cell.length_b   1.000
_cell.length_c   1.000
_cell.angle_alpha   90.00
_cell.angle_beta   90.00
_cell.angle_gamma   90.00
#
_symmetry.space_group_name_H-M   'P 1'
#
loop_
_entity.id
_entity.type
_entity.pdbx_description
1 polymer ?
#
loop_
_entity_poly.entity_id
_entity_poly.type
_entity_poly.pdbx_seq_one_letter_code
_entity_poly.pdbx_strand_id
1 'polypeptide(L)'
;MVNKESRGNYTFSICLNLILILFGVNLLSCNAPDAFPIVPKIGFDQVIFKDLTDAPDSLIIYINFEDGDGDLGLNRDENDYPYQDFDFVIDEDGRIVTLNATDVRPPFYQFSFDAGQNSTQISQTDNRPTFSCDDYDILYINEERNIFIPKDANTNNIDLTQFHQDTLYVIKNENRNNIFVDFHRKRGSSYEIIDWKRAFDTNGCGIDFNARFPIFDLQSLNSSLEGTIKYGMVSSGFNVLIRTDTFKLSVKIKDRQLHDSNVIETGDLTLQDLRQF
;
A
#
# COMPACT_ATOMS: atom_id res chain seq x y z
N MET A 1 85.71 12.11 -22.13
CA MET A 1 84.57 12.77 -21.44
C MET A 1 83.31 11.96 -21.85
N VAL A 2 82.84 11.13 -20.95
CA VAL A 2 81.66 10.26 -21.20
C VAL A 2 80.45 10.93 -20.62
N ASN A 3 79.38 11.10 -21.44
CA ASN A 3 78.15 11.79 -21.18
C ASN A 3 77.37 11.19 -19.99
N LYS A 4 77.34 11.89 -18.86
CA LYS A 4 76.64 11.52 -17.61
C LYS A 4 75.19 12.03 -17.55
N GLU A 5 74.72 12.78 -18.55
CA GLU A 5 73.41 13.45 -18.54
C GLU A 5 72.28 12.61 -19.12
N SER A 6 72.54 11.55 -19.85
CA SER A 6 71.45 10.76 -20.49
C SER A 6 70.69 9.81 -19.54
N ARG A 7 71.34 9.35 -18.44
CA ARG A 7 70.70 8.37 -17.52
C ARG A 7 69.67 8.94 -16.57
N GLY A 8 69.75 10.20 -16.24
CA GLY A 8 68.81 10.85 -15.28
C GLY A 8 67.38 11.05 -15.86
N ASN A 9 67.31 11.35 -17.17
CA ASN A 9 66.01 11.65 -17.79
C ASN A 9 65.19 10.38 -18.05
N TYR A 10 65.81 9.22 -18.32
CA TYR A 10 65.09 7.95 -18.51
C TYR A 10 64.51 7.43 -17.20
N THR A 11 65.24 7.50 -16.09
CA THR A 11 64.75 7.08 -14.77
C THR A 11 63.61 7.97 -14.27
N PHE A 12 63.69 9.28 -14.49
CA PHE A 12 62.60 10.21 -14.12
C PHE A 12 61.34 9.98 -14.95
N SER A 13 61.47 9.72 -16.26
CA SER A 13 60.35 9.42 -17.16
C SER A 13 59.69 8.10 -16.81
N ILE A 14 60.45 7.06 -16.42
CA ILE A 14 59.91 5.76 -16.00
C ILE A 14 59.16 5.89 -14.65
N CYS A 15 59.71 6.61 -13.69
CA CYS A 15 59.04 6.85 -12.43
C CYS A 15 57.71 7.65 -12.58
N LEU A 16 57.69 8.66 -13.46
CA LEU A 16 56.51 9.45 -13.75
C LEU A 16 55.42 8.61 -14.44
N ASN A 17 55.74 7.75 -15.37
CA ASN A 17 54.82 6.84 -16.01
C ASN A 17 54.26 5.77 -15.05
N LEU A 18 55.10 5.23 -14.14
CA LEU A 18 54.66 4.30 -13.11
C LEU A 18 53.70 4.96 -12.12
N ILE A 19 53.92 6.21 -11.71
CA ILE A 19 53.02 6.97 -10.86
C ILE A 19 51.68 7.25 -11.56
N LEU A 20 51.70 7.60 -12.84
CA LEU A 20 50.48 7.80 -13.65
C LEU A 20 49.65 6.51 -13.82
N ILE A 21 50.30 5.36 -13.99
CA ILE A 21 49.63 4.05 -14.08
C ILE A 21 49.03 3.67 -12.72
N LEU A 22 49.75 3.87 -11.60
CA LEU A 22 49.24 3.62 -10.25
C LEU A 22 48.06 4.54 -9.89
N PHE A 23 48.05 5.81 -10.33
CA PHE A 23 46.96 6.73 -10.16
C PHE A 23 45.72 6.36 -11.02
N GLY A 24 45.97 5.90 -12.27
CA GLY A 24 44.93 5.45 -13.19
C GLY A 24 44.22 4.18 -12.72
N VAL A 25 44.89 3.25 -12.06
CA VAL A 25 44.27 2.00 -11.53
C VAL A 25 43.36 2.27 -10.34
N ASN A 26 43.69 3.28 -9.51
CA ASN A 26 42.81 3.65 -8.39
C ASN A 26 41.51 4.37 -8.80
N LEU A 27 41.44 4.94 -10.01
CA LEU A 27 40.21 5.56 -10.51
C LEU A 27 39.20 4.55 -11.11
N LEU A 28 39.64 3.30 -11.37
CA LEU A 28 38.78 2.24 -11.90
C LEU A 28 38.16 1.37 -10.79
N SER A 29 38.43 1.63 -9.50
CA SER A 29 37.98 0.82 -8.39
C SER A 29 36.72 1.38 -7.72
N CYS A 30 36.01 2.36 -8.31
CA CYS A 30 34.69 2.75 -7.85
C CYS A 30 33.69 1.77 -8.46
N ASN A 31 33.48 0.61 -7.82
CA ASN A 31 32.27 -0.16 -8.05
C ASN A 31 31.14 0.72 -7.48
N ALA A 32 30.27 1.22 -8.36
CA ALA A 32 29.02 1.78 -7.89
C ALA A 32 28.32 0.70 -7.05
N PRO A 33 27.74 1.04 -5.89
CA PRO A 33 26.91 0.09 -5.17
C PRO A 33 25.83 -0.44 -6.11
N ASP A 34 25.46 -1.70 -5.93
CA ASP A 34 24.37 -2.31 -6.71
C ASP A 34 23.12 -1.42 -6.57
N ALA A 35 22.52 -1.06 -7.70
CA ALA A 35 21.30 -0.27 -7.70
C ALA A 35 20.18 -1.10 -7.06
N PHE A 36 19.38 -0.48 -6.18
CA PHE A 36 18.19 -1.12 -5.66
C PHE A 36 17.21 -1.45 -6.80
N PRO A 37 16.41 -2.52 -6.64
CA PRO A 37 15.41 -2.88 -7.63
C PRO A 37 14.33 -1.79 -7.72
N ILE A 38 13.82 -1.52 -8.93
CA ILE A 38 12.67 -0.61 -9.14
C ILE A 38 11.41 -1.16 -8.46
N VAL A 39 11.19 -2.48 -8.58
CA VAL A 39 10.13 -3.15 -7.82
C VAL A 39 10.53 -3.19 -6.35
N PRO A 40 9.70 -2.64 -5.43
CA PRO A 40 10.05 -2.59 -4.02
C PRO A 40 10.38 -3.96 -3.45
N LYS A 41 11.42 -4.03 -2.63
CA LYS A 41 11.79 -5.23 -1.91
C LYS A 41 11.69 -4.98 -0.42
N ILE A 42 10.98 -5.87 0.30
CA ILE A 42 10.79 -5.73 1.74
C ILE A 42 11.35 -6.91 2.52
N GLY A 43 11.71 -6.63 3.78
CA GLY A 43 12.18 -7.60 4.75
C GLY A 43 11.49 -7.39 6.11
N PHE A 44 11.22 -8.48 6.82
CA PHE A 44 10.68 -8.41 8.18
C PHE A 44 11.78 -7.98 9.16
N ASP A 45 11.44 -7.06 10.07
CA ASP A 45 12.31 -6.65 11.18
C ASP A 45 11.73 -7.13 12.51
N GLN A 46 10.64 -6.53 12.99
CA GLN A 46 10.03 -6.89 14.27
C GLN A 46 8.53 -6.58 14.32
N VAL A 47 7.85 -7.17 15.30
CA VAL A 47 6.47 -6.85 15.71
C VAL A 47 6.44 -6.55 17.19
N ILE A 48 5.66 -5.56 17.58
CA ILE A 48 5.46 -5.13 18.97
C ILE A 48 3.96 -5.05 19.24
N PHE A 49 3.52 -5.59 20.38
CA PHE A 49 2.15 -5.44 20.87
C PHE A 49 2.12 -4.50 22.07
N LYS A 50 1.27 -3.47 22.00
CA LYS A 50 0.97 -2.55 23.09
C LYS A 50 -0.44 -2.79 23.58
N ASP A 51 -0.55 -3.34 24.78
CA ASP A 51 -1.79 -3.55 25.50
C ASP A 51 -2.09 -2.27 26.30
N LEU A 52 -3.12 -1.52 25.92
CA LEU A 52 -3.45 -0.22 26.47
C LEU A 52 -4.72 -0.31 27.33
N THR A 53 -4.65 0.23 28.56
CA THR A 53 -5.77 0.13 29.51
C THR A 53 -6.95 1.05 29.13
N ASP A 54 -6.66 2.24 28.59
CA ASP A 54 -7.65 3.29 28.33
C ASP A 54 -7.81 3.65 26.85
N ALA A 55 -7.25 2.82 25.96
CA ALA A 55 -7.30 3.01 24.50
C ALA A 55 -7.31 1.64 23.80
N PRO A 56 -7.71 1.57 22.52
CA PRO A 56 -7.58 0.36 21.75
C PRO A 56 -6.12 -0.12 21.67
N ASP A 57 -5.94 -1.43 21.70
CA ASP A 57 -4.61 -2.05 21.59
C ASP A 57 -3.95 -1.71 20.26
N SER A 58 -2.62 -1.77 20.25
CA SER A 58 -1.84 -1.48 19.04
C SER A 58 -0.83 -2.58 18.74
N LEU A 59 -0.90 -3.13 17.53
CA LEU A 59 0.10 -4.03 16.98
C LEU A 59 0.93 -3.25 15.96
N ILE A 60 2.25 -3.16 16.17
CA ILE A 60 3.15 -2.36 15.35
C ILE A 60 4.13 -3.29 14.67
N ILE A 61 4.13 -3.30 13.33
CA ILE A 61 5.12 -4.02 12.54
C ILE A 61 6.18 -3.05 11.99
N TYR A 62 7.43 -3.48 12.00
CA TYR A 62 8.56 -2.80 11.39
C TYR A 62 9.03 -3.62 10.18
N ILE A 63 9.15 -2.96 9.04
CA ILE A 63 9.44 -3.55 7.74
C ILE A 63 10.59 -2.78 7.12
N ASN A 64 11.73 -3.42 6.88
CA ASN A 64 12.81 -2.84 6.10
C ASN A 64 12.43 -2.87 4.62
N PHE A 65 12.83 -1.86 3.87
CA PHE A 65 12.57 -1.78 2.44
C PHE A 65 13.77 -1.24 1.67
N GLU A 66 13.85 -1.64 0.40
CA GLU A 66 14.73 -1.13 -0.64
C GLU A 66 13.87 -0.81 -1.87
N ASP A 67 14.06 0.37 -2.45
CA ASP A 67 13.32 0.85 -3.61
C ASP A 67 14.21 1.69 -4.53
N GLY A 68 14.29 1.34 -5.81
CA GLY A 68 15.30 1.87 -6.72
C GLY A 68 14.96 3.23 -7.32
N ASP A 69 13.69 3.57 -7.45
CA ASP A 69 13.22 4.85 -8.00
C ASP A 69 12.54 5.76 -6.95
N GLY A 70 12.39 5.24 -5.70
CA GLY A 70 11.97 6.06 -4.55
C GLY A 70 10.54 6.54 -4.62
N ASP A 71 9.67 5.83 -5.33
CA ASP A 71 8.27 6.23 -5.52
C ASP A 71 7.31 5.60 -4.49
N LEU A 72 7.84 5.15 -3.35
CA LEU A 72 7.06 4.60 -2.25
C LEU A 72 6.26 5.66 -1.50
N GLY A 73 5.08 5.24 -1.09
CA GLY A 73 4.18 6.06 -0.27
C GLY A 73 3.01 6.61 -1.07
N LEU A 74 1.88 6.82 -0.37
CA LEU A 74 0.66 7.37 -0.92
C LEU A 74 0.02 8.27 0.11
N ASN A 75 -0.19 9.56 -0.22
CA ASN A 75 -0.79 10.50 0.70
C ASN A 75 -2.26 10.14 0.97
N ARG A 76 -2.74 10.52 2.14
CA ARG A 76 -4.10 10.19 2.58
C ARG A 76 -5.19 10.79 1.69
N ASP A 77 -4.92 11.92 1.06
CA ASP A 77 -5.83 12.71 0.23
C ASP A 77 -5.67 12.46 -1.28
N GLU A 78 -4.77 11.55 -1.67
CA GLU A 78 -4.62 11.14 -3.07
C GLU A 78 -5.73 10.17 -3.46
N ASN A 79 -6.81 10.70 -4.05
CA ASN A 79 -7.98 9.92 -4.48
C ASN A 79 -8.23 9.98 -5.99
N ASP A 80 -7.30 10.57 -6.75
CA ASP A 80 -7.35 10.57 -8.21
C ASP A 80 -6.93 9.19 -8.76
N TYR A 81 -7.35 8.89 -9.98
CA TYR A 81 -6.92 7.67 -10.67
C TYR A 81 -5.39 7.55 -10.69
N PRO A 82 -4.81 6.39 -10.37
CA PRO A 82 -5.43 5.07 -10.13
C PRO A 82 -5.73 4.77 -8.64
N TYR A 83 -5.72 5.75 -7.73
CA TYR A 83 -5.77 5.56 -6.27
C TYR A 83 -7.14 5.87 -5.64
N GLN A 84 -8.19 6.08 -6.45
CA GLN A 84 -9.55 6.31 -5.99
C GLN A 84 -10.04 5.14 -5.10
N ASP A 85 -10.97 5.41 -4.21
CA ASP A 85 -11.47 4.39 -3.27
C ASP A 85 -12.23 3.26 -3.96
N PHE A 86 -12.98 3.59 -5.03
CA PHE A 86 -13.77 2.63 -5.79
C PHE A 86 -14.10 3.17 -7.20
N ASP A 87 -14.53 2.26 -8.06
CA ASP A 87 -15.18 2.58 -9.33
C ASP A 87 -16.69 2.40 -9.20
N PHE A 88 -17.45 3.22 -9.93
CA PHE A 88 -18.90 3.11 -9.97
C PHE A 88 -19.33 1.92 -10.84
N VAL A 89 -20.48 1.36 -10.53
CA VAL A 89 -21.21 0.49 -11.44
C VAL A 89 -22.32 1.30 -12.09
N ILE A 90 -22.34 1.32 -13.43
CA ILE A 90 -23.37 2.00 -14.23
C ILE A 90 -24.13 0.99 -15.07
N ASP A 91 -25.38 1.32 -15.40
CA ASP A 91 -26.25 0.53 -16.30
C ASP A 91 -26.02 0.88 -17.80
N GLU A 92 -26.80 0.28 -18.70
CA GLU A 92 -26.70 0.52 -20.15
C GLU A 92 -27.01 1.97 -20.55
N ASP A 93 -27.79 2.69 -19.72
CA ASP A 93 -28.13 4.10 -19.94
C ASP A 93 -27.09 5.05 -19.28
N GLY A 94 -26.05 4.52 -18.63
CA GLY A 94 -25.02 5.29 -17.95
C GLY A 94 -25.43 5.81 -16.56
N ARG A 95 -26.52 5.26 -15.97
CA ARG A 95 -26.98 5.64 -14.64
C ARG A 95 -26.26 4.82 -13.57
N ILE A 96 -25.87 5.47 -12.49
CA ILE A 96 -25.24 4.79 -11.35
C ILE A 96 -26.23 3.79 -10.75
N VAL A 97 -25.77 2.57 -10.54
CA VAL A 97 -26.55 1.48 -9.98
C VAL A 97 -26.55 1.53 -8.46
N THR A 98 -27.74 1.61 -7.85
CA THR A 98 -27.88 1.58 -6.38
C THR A 98 -28.52 0.29 -5.91
N LEU A 99 -28.38 -0.01 -4.61
CA LEU A 99 -28.88 -1.24 -3.99
C LEU A 99 -30.39 -1.45 -4.25
N ASN A 100 -31.19 -0.40 -4.14
CA ASN A 100 -32.64 -0.47 -4.18
C ASN A 100 -33.25 -0.01 -5.51
N ALA A 101 -32.46 0.36 -6.50
CA ALA A 101 -32.98 0.77 -7.80
C ALA A 101 -33.73 -0.38 -8.46
N THR A 102 -34.96 -0.12 -8.91
CA THR A 102 -35.84 -1.09 -9.57
C THR A 102 -35.93 -0.90 -11.07
N ASP A 103 -35.39 0.19 -11.59
CA ASP A 103 -35.45 0.61 -12.99
C ASP A 103 -34.10 0.53 -13.70
N VAL A 104 -33.14 -0.19 -13.12
CA VAL A 104 -31.82 -0.43 -13.72
C VAL A 104 -31.91 -1.33 -14.97
N ARG A 105 -31.07 -1.05 -15.95
CA ARG A 105 -31.02 -1.77 -17.23
C ARG A 105 -29.65 -2.36 -17.46
N PRO A 106 -29.46 -3.66 -17.21
CA PRO A 106 -28.22 -4.33 -17.59
C PRO A 106 -28.07 -4.32 -19.14
N PRO A 107 -26.83 -4.44 -19.69
CA PRO A 107 -25.62 -4.85 -18.99
C PRO A 107 -25.03 -3.78 -18.05
N PHE A 108 -24.34 -4.26 -17.02
CA PHE A 108 -23.63 -3.38 -16.07
C PHE A 108 -22.18 -3.19 -16.46
N TYR A 109 -21.65 -2.00 -16.19
CA TYR A 109 -20.28 -1.62 -16.51
C TYR A 109 -19.60 -1.02 -15.27
N GLN A 110 -18.33 -1.36 -15.08
CA GLN A 110 -17.42 -0.64 -14.20
C GLN A 110 -17.05 0.69 -14.86
N PHE A 111 -17.14 1.79 -14.12
CA PHE A 111 -16.89 3.14 -14.62
C PHE A 111 -16.06 3.94 -13.63
N SER A 112 -14.94 4.51 -14.09
CA SER A 112 -14.14 5.46 -13.34
C SER A 112 -14.19 6.83 -14.02
N PHE A 113 -14.49 7.89 -13.27
CA PHE A 113 -14.53 9.24 -13.80
C PHE A 113 -13.17 9.70 -14.32
N ASP A 114 -12.08 9.25 -13.71
CA ASP A 114 -10.72 9.73 -13.99
C ASP A 114 -9.99 8.89 -15.05
N ALA A 115 -10.43 7.66 -15.32
CA ALA A 115 -9.82 6.75 -16.29
C ALA A 115 -10.19 7.02 -17.76
N GLY A 116 -10.49 8.27 -18.11
CA GLY A 116 -10.85 8.66 -19.49
C GLY A 116 -12.20 8.13 -19.95
N GLN A 117 -13.14 7.89 -19.04
CA GLN A 117 -14.49 7.39 -19.28
C GLN A 117 -14.54 6.00 -19.96
N ASN A 118 -13.48 5.20 -19.80
CA ASN A 118 -13.50 3.82 -20.26
C ASN A 118 -14.38 2.99 -19.33
N SER A 119 -15.40 2.36 -19.87
CA SER A 119 -16.25 1.44 -19.13
C SER A 119 -15.95 0.01 -19.56
N THR A 120 -15.83 -0.89 -18.57
CA THR A 120 -15.64 -2.32 -18.80
C THR A 120 -16.91 -3.04 -18.37
N GLN A 121 -17.49 -3.83 -19.27
CA GLN A 121 -18.67 -4.60 -18.95
C GLN A 121 -18.37 -5.68 -17.91
N ILE A 122 -19.14 -5.70 -16.82
CA ILE A 122 -18.97 -6.61 -15.68
C ILE A 122 -20.10 -7.66 -15.59
N SER A 123 -21.31 -7.35 -16.08
CA SER A 123 -22.41 -8.28 -16.07
C SER A 123 -23.38 -8.03 -17.23
N GLN A 124 -23.97 -9.11 -17.75
CA GLN A 124 -25.03 -9.08 -18.77
C GLN A 124 -26.43 -8.99 -18.17
N THR A 125 -26.57 -9.27 -16.88
CA THR A 125 -27.86 -9.34 -16.18
C THR A 125 -27.75 -8.62 -14.85
N ASP A 126 -28.90 -8.26 -14.24
CA ASP A 126 -28.92 -7.74 -12.88
C ASP A 126 -28.58 -8.88 -11.89
N ASN A 127 -27.32 -8.90 -11.51
CA ASN A 127 -26.73 -9.84 -10.57
C ASN A 127 -26.18 -9.14 -9.33
N ARG A 128 -26.76 -7.98 -8.98
CA ARG A 128 -26.38 -7.25 -7.77
C ARG A 128 -26.40 -8.16 -6.55
N PRO A 129 -25.31 -8.23 -5.77
CA PRO A 129 -25.28 -9.00 -4.54
C PRO A 129 -26.21 -8.39 -3.47
N THR A 130 -26.49 -9.14 -2.43
CA THR A 130 -27.07 -8.56 -1.20
C THR A 130 -26.09 -7.59 -0.58
N PHE A 131 -26.57 -6.66 0.22
CA PHE A 131 -25.73 -5.65 0.85
C PHE A 131 -24.52 -6.25 1.57
N SER A 132 -23.34 -5.75 1.21
CA SER A 132 -22.09 -5.95 1.91
C SER A 132 -21.23 -4.70 1.73
N CYS A 133 -20.33 -4.41 2.68
CA CYS A 133 -19.40 -3.29 2.53
C CYS A 133 -18.24 -3.57 1.55
N ASP A 134 -18.14 -4.79 1.04
CA ASP A 134 -17.22 -5.10 -0.06
C ASP A 134 -17.78 -4.66 -1.41
N ASP A 135 -19.12 -4.74 -1.58
CA ASP A 135 -19.80 -4.49 -2.86
C ASP A 135 -20.52 -3.14 -2.91
N TYR A 136 -20.78 -2.52 -1.74
CA TYR A 136 -21.54 -1.28 -1.65
C TYR A 136 -20.83 -0.23 -0.83
N ASP A 137 -21.12 1.04 -1.19
CA ASP A 137 -20.74 2.19 -0.39
C ASP A 137 -21.96 3.10 -0.14
N ILE A 138 -22.01 3.72 1.02
CA ILE A 138 -23.07 4.67 1.38
C ILE A 138 -22.52 6.08 1.22
N LEU A 139 -23.10 6.84 0.29
CA LEU A 139 -22.64 8.18 -0.05
C LEU A 139 -23.71 9.24 0.18
N TYR A 140 -23.25 10.45 0.50
CA TYR A 140 -24.03 11.67 0.30
C TYR A 140 -23.82 12.16 -1.11
N ILE A 141 -24.89 12.34 -1.86
CA ILE A 141 -24.87 12.62 -3.30
C ILE A 141 -25.53 13.98 -3.56
N ASN A 142 -24.83 14.81 -4.34
CA ASN A 142 -25.39 15.98 -4.98
C ASN A 142 -25.18 15.85 -6.50
N GLU A 143 -26.22 15.42 -7.20
CA GLU A 143 -26.16 15.13 -8.65
C GLU A 143 -25.93 16.39 -9.46
N GLU A 144 -26.52 17.53 -9.06
CA GLU A 144 -26.38 18.79 -9.79
C GLU A 144 -24.93 19.28 -9.86
N ARG A 145 -24.16 18.97 -8.81
CA ARG A 145 -22.75 19.35 -8.70
C ARG A 145 -21.79 18.21 -9.00
N ASN A 146 -22.30 17.01 -9.25
CA ASN A 146 -21.51 15.78 -9.41
C ASN A 146 -20.56 15.53 -8.22
N ILE A 147 -21.10 15.71 -6.99
CA ILE A 147 -20.34 15.53 -5.75
C ILE A 147 -20.82 14.27 -5.04
N PHE A 148 -19.87 13.39 -4.71
CA PHE A 148 -20.07 12.13 -3.98
C PHE A 148 -19.18 12.13 -2.74
N ILE A 149 -19.76 12.03 -1.56
CA ILE A 149 -19.01 12.07 -0.29
C ILE A 149 -19.31 10.77 0.47
N PRO A 150 -18.29 9.94 0.77
CA PRO A 150 -18.48 8.78 1.62
C PRO A 150 -19.11 9.16 2.97
N LYS A 151 -20.03 8.33 3.46
CA LYS A 151 -20.78 8.59 4.70
C LYS A 151 -19.87 8.72 5.93
N ASP A 152 -18.76 8.00 5.92
CA ASP A 152 -17.75 7.99 6.98
C ASP A 152 -16.72 9.12 6.85
N ALA A 153 -16.79 9.92 5.77
CA ALA A 153 -15.94 11.09 5.61
C ALA A 153 -16.24 12.16 6.65
N ASN A 154 -15.22 12.98 6.97
CA ASN A 154 -15.39 14.13 7.85
C ASN A 154 -16.19 15.23 7.15
N THR A 155 -17.47 15.34 7.47
CA THR A 155 -18.42 16.31 6.88
C THR A 155 -18.66 17.56 7.73
N ASN A 156 -17.85 17.81 8.78
CA ASN A 156 -18.09 18.92 9.73
C ASN A 156 -18.19 20.32 9.10
N ASN A 157 -17.59 20.52 7.92
CA ASN A 157 -17.61 21.81 7.21
C ASN A 157 -18.45 21.77 5.92
N ILE A 158 -19.28 20.75 5.73
CA ILE A 158 -20.07 20.55 4.52
C ILE A 158 -21.55 20.73 4.86
N ASP A 159 -22.22 21.63 4.11
CA ASP A 159 -23.67 21.75 4.19
C ASP A 159 -24.32 20.60 3.42
N LEU A 160 -24.80 19.60 4.15
CA LEU A 160 -25.44 18.41 3.58
C LEU A 160 -26.91 18.60 3.23
N THR A 161 -27.52 19.79 3.40
CA THR A 161 -28.94 20.03 3.09
C THR A 161 -29.30 19.83 1.63
N GLN A 162 -28.32 19.93 0.73
CA GLN A 162 -28.48 19.73 -0.72
C GLN A 162 -28.04 18.32 -1.18
N PHE A 163 -27.81 17.43 -0.24
CA PHE A 163 -27.38 16.05 -0.52
C PHE A 163 -28.49 15.09 -0.09
N HIS A 164 -28.66 14.02 -0.87
CA HIS A 164 -29.39 12.85 -0.42
C HIS A 164 -28.42 11.72 -0.13
N GLN A 165 -28.83 10.74 0.66
CA GLN A 165 -28.01 9.56 0.95
C GLN A 165 -28.54 8.39 0.13
N ASP A 166 -27.62 7.66 -0.55
CA ASP A 166 -27.95 6.42 -1.22
C ASP A 166 -26.83 5.38 -1.03
N THR A 167 -27.14 4.12 -1.36
CA THR A 167 -26.24 2.97 -1.25
C THR A 167 -25.88 2.50 -2.64
N LEU A 168 -24.68 2.82 -3.07
CA LEU A 168 -24.20 2.58 -4.44
C LEU A 168 -23.53 1.21 -4.56
N TYR A 169 -23.84 0.51 -5.65
CA TYR A 169 -23.07 -0.66 -6.04
C TYR A 169 -21.76 -0.20 -6.64
N VAL A 170 -20.64 -0.64 -6.06
CA VAL A 170 -19.30 -0.16 -6.39
C VAL A 170 -18.32 -1.33 -6.54
N ILE A 171 -17.21 -1.08 -7.20
CA ILE A 171 -16.07 -2.00 -7.25
C ILE A 171 -14.94 -1.37 -6.47
N LYS A 172 -14.61 -1.94 -5.30
CA LYS A 172 -13.52 -1.42 -4.46
C LYS A 172 -12.20 -1.50 -5.20
N ASN A 173 -11.44 -0.41 -5.16
CA ASN A 173 -10.14 -0.33 -5.81
C ASN A 173 -9.03 -0.78 -4.84
N GLU A 174 -8.32 -1.84 -5.19
CA GLU A 174 -7.20 -2.33 -4.37
C GLU A 174 -6.04 -1.31 -4.31
N ASN A 175 -5.85 -0.52 -5.38
CA ASN A 175 -4.77 0.46 -5.45
C ASN A 175 -4.97 1.66 -4.52
N ARG A 176 -6.14 1.77 -3.87
CA ARG A 176 -6.35 2.76 -2.82
C ARG A 176 -5.43 2.59 -1.62
N ASN A 177 -4.87 1.40 -1.43
CA ASN A 177 -3.94 1.05 -0.36
C ASN A 177 -2.55 0.76 -0.93
N ASN A 178 -1.51 1.01 -0.13
CA ASN A 178 -0.13 0.68 -0.49
C ASN A 178 0.58 -0.21 0.54
N ILE A 179 -0.11 -0.62 1.60
CA ILE A 179 0.31 -1.69 2.50
C ILE A 179 -0.84 -2.65 2.75
N PHE A 180 -0.56 -3.94 2.67
CA PHE A 180 -1.52 -5.02 2.80
C PHE A 180 -1.04 -5.97 3.89
N VAL A 181 -1.90 -6.26 4.88
CA VAL A 181 -1.55 -7.09 6.02
C VAL A 181 -2.64 -8.12 6.28
N ASP A 182 -2.30 -9.40 6.11
CA ASP A 182 -3.16 -10.51 6.46
C ASP A 182 -2.70 -11.18 7.75
N PHE A 183 -3.65 -11.53 8.58
CA PHE A 183 -3.45 -12.31 9.79
C PHE A 183 -3.81 -13.76 9.54
N HIS A 184 -2.88 -14.66 9.81
CA HIS A 184 -3.06 -16.09 9.63
C HIS A 184 -3.02 -16.78 11.00
N ARG A 185 -4.16 -17.30 11.46
CA ARG A 185 -4.31 -18.04 12.70
C ARG A 185 -3.86 -19.48 12.51
N LYS A 186 -3.06 -19.99 13.43
CA LYS A 186 -2.62 -21.39 13.42
C LYS A 186 -3.73 -22.33 13.86
N ARG A 187 -3.97 -23.39 13.07
CA ARG A 187 -4.91 -24.47 13.37
C ARG A 187 -4.21 -25.82 13.17
N GLY A 188 -3.67 -26.37 14.25
CA GLY A 188 -2.84 -27.56 14.17
C GLY A 188 -1.55 -27.31 13.37
N SER A 189 -1.41 -27.96 12.22
CA SER A 189 -0.27 -27.78 11.30
C SER A 189 -0.53 -26.79 10.14
N SER A 190 -1.73 -26.25 10.04
CA SER A 190 -2.13 -25.30 8.97
C SER A 190 -2.41 -23.92 9.52
N TYR A 191 -2.60 -22.95 8.58
CA TYR A 191 -3.00 -21.59 8.89
C TYR A 191 -4.26 -21.23 8.13
N GLU A 192 -5.14 -20.46 8.76
CA GLU A 192 -6.33 -19.88 8.17
C GLU A 192 -6.27 -18.36 8.26
N ILE A 193 -6.68 -17.65 7.21
CA ILE A 193 -6.78 -16.19 7.21
C ILE A 193 -7.91 -15.77 8.14
N ILE A 194 -7.66 -14.75 8.97
CA ILE A 194 -8.68 -14.12 9.80
C ILE A 194 -9.36 -13.03 8.97
N ASP A 195 -10.63 -13.21 8.67
CA ASP A 195 -11.46 -12.17 8.06
C ASP A 195 -11.86 -11.14 9.12
N TRP A 196 -11.03 -10.12 9.29
CA TRP A 196 -11.27 -9.05 10.26
C TRP A 196 -12.53 -8.25 9.97
N LYS A 197 -12.87 -8.03 8.69
CA LYS A 197 -14.07 -7.30 8.30
C LYS A 197 -15.34 -8.00 8.77
N ARG A 198 -15.35 -9.35 8.73
CA ARG A 198 -16.51 -10.17 9.10
C ARG A 198 -16.48 -10.70 10.52
N ALA A 199 -15.37 -10.52 11.25
CA ALA A 199 -15.23 -11.02 12.61
C ALA A 199 -16.26 -10.45 13.59
N PHE A 200 -16.71 -9.21 13.37
CA PHE A 200 -17.68 -8.51 14.22
C PHE A 200 -18.90 -7.98 13.46
N ASP A 201 -18.90 -8.08 12.13
CA ASP A 201 -19.99 -7.64 11.26
C ASP A 201 -20.13 -8.57 10.06
N THR A 202 -21.26 -9.28 9.98
CA THR A 202 -21.51 -10.28 8.93
C THR A 202 -21.54 -9.69 7.51
N ASN A 203 -21.82 -8.38 7.39
CA ASN A 203 -21.82 -7.69 6.09
C ASN A 203 -20.42 -7.24 5.64
N GLY A 204 -19.36 -7.56 6.41
CA GLY A 204 -18.01 -7.18 6.06
C GLY A 204 -17.71 -5.68 6.27
N CYS A 205 -18.45 -5.01 7.14
CA CYS A 205 -18.26 -3.59 7.46
C CYS A 205 -17.31 -3.36 8.64
N GLY A 206 -16.65 -4.41 9.11
CA GLY A 206 -15.60 -4.29 10.10
C GLY A 206 -14.31 -3.70 9.53
N ILE A 207 -13.30 -3.64 10.37
CA ILE A 207 -11.97 -3.13 9.97
C ILE A 207 -11.18 -4.18 9.21
N ASP A 208 -10.30 -3.74 8.32
CA ASP A 208 -9.13 -4.50 7.88
C ASP A 208 -7.85 -3.71 8.23
N PHE A 209 -6.70 -4.28 7.91
CA PHE A 209 -5.41 -3.64 8.18
C PHE A 209 -4.67 -3.28 6.91
N ASN A 210 -5.38 -3.24 5.77
CA ASN A 210 -4.87 -2.65 4.55
C ASN A 210 -5.03 -1.13 4.64
N ALA A 211 -3.97 -0.39 4.33
CA ALA A 211 -3.98 1.06 4.50
C ALA A 211 -2.97 1.76 3.60
N ARG A 212 -2.81 3.05 3.85
CA ARG A 212 -1.79 3.89 3.22
C ARG A 212 -0.71 4.23 4.23
N PHE A 213 0.55 4.05 3.87
CA PHE A 213 1.65 4.76 4.49
C PHE A 213 2.04 5.95 3.61
N PRO A 214 2.38 7.11 4.22
CA PRO A 214 2.62 8.34 3.48
C PRO A 214 3.94 8.30 2.72
N ILE A 215 4.11 9.23 1.77
CA ILE A 215 5.40 9.50 1.12
C ILE A 215 6.41 9.92 2.19
N PHE A 216 7.59 9.30 2.19
CA PHE A 216 8.62 9.57 3.22
C PHE A 216 9.27 10.93 3.05
N ASP A 217 9.63 11.28 1.82
CA ASP A 217 10.22 12.59 1.50
C ASP A 217 9.90 12.96 0.05
N LEU A 218 9.20 14.07 -0.14
CA LEU A 218 8.88 14.60 -1.47
C LEU A 218 10.13 14.98 -2.29
N GLN A 219 11.27 15.22 -1.62
CA GLN A 219 12.52 15.56 -2.31
C GLN A 219 13.29 14.33 -2.79
N SER A 220 13.00 13.15 -2.25
CA SER A 220 13.62 11.88 -2.63
C SER A 220 12.88 11.14 -3.73
N LEU A 221 11.73 11.62 -4.18
CA LEU A 221 11.02 11.04 -5.31
C LEU A 221 11.96 10.95 -6.53
N ASN A 222 11.98 9.77 -7.15
CA ASN A 222 12.88 9.40 -8.26
C ASN A 222 14.37 9.23 -7.88
N SER A 223 14.66 8.91 -6.63
CA SER A 223 16.00 8.49 -6.18
C SER A 223 15.89 7.24 -5.33
N SER A 224 16.89 6.37 -5.41
CA SER A 224 16.95 5.14 -4.59
C SER A 224 16.70 5.42 -3.12
N LEU A 225 15.81 4.65 -2.51
CA LEU A 225 15.37 4.81 -1.14
C LEU A 225 15.49 3.48 -0.38
N GLU A 226 16.02 3.55 0.84
CA GLU A 226 16.02 2.44 1.79
C GLU A 226 15.63 2.93 3.18
N GLY A 227 15.06 2.07 3.98
CA GLY A 227 14.65 2.46 5.33
C GLY A 227 13.78 1.43 6.02
N THR A 228 13.07 1.89 7.05
CA THR A 228 12.14 1.07 7.81
C THR A 228 10.76 1.73 7.88
N ILE A 229 9.75 1.04 7.41
CA ILE A 229 8.35 1.40 7.61
C ILE A 229 7.94 0.95 9.00
N LYS A 230 7.41 1.88 9.81
CA LYS A 230 6.74 1.59 11.06
C LYS A 230 5.24 1.66 10.83
N TYR A 231 4.58 0.51 10.76
CA TYR A 231 3.15 0.44 10.52
C TYR A 231 2.39 0.01 11.78
N GLY A 232 1.50 0.87 12.27
CA GLY A 232 0.70 0.64 13.47
C GLY A 232 -0.74 0.27 13.13
N MET A 233 -1.17 -0.89 13.58
CA MET A 233 -2.52 -1.41 13.49
C MET A 233 -3.21 -1.24 14.84
N VAL A 234 -4.38 -0.61 14.88
CA VAL A 234 -5.11 -0.31 16.13
C VAL A 234 -6.44 -1.05 16.14
N SER A 235 -6.68 -1.87 17.16
CA SER A 235 -7.93 -2.58 17.33
C SER A 235 -8.13 -3.10 18.77
N SER A 236 -9.31 -2.89 19.32
CA SER A 236 -9.76 -3.61 20.53
C SER A 236 -10.02 -5.11 20.26
N GLY A 237 -10.09 -5.51 18.99
CA GLY A 237 -10.33 -6.88 18.56
C GLY A 237 -9.15 -7.82 18.77
N PHE A 238 -7.92 -7.34 18.93
CA PHE A 238 -6.75 -8.22 19.10
C PHE A 238 -6.91 -9.16 20.31
N ASN A 239 -7.23 -8.61 21.47
CA ASN A 239 -7.47 -9.39 22.67
C ASN A 239 -8.73 -10.26 22.60
N VAL A 240 -9.65 -9.99 21.69
CA VAL A 240 -10.87 -10.80 21.51
C VAL A 240 -10.63 -11.97 20.56
N LEU A 241 -9.97 -11.73 19.44
CA LEU A 241 -9.85 -12.71 18.35
C LEU A 241 -8.61 -13.60 18.43
N ILE A 242 -7.48 -13.05 18.92
CA ILE A 242 -6.18 -13.74 18.86
C ILE A 242 -5.43 -13.79 20.18
N ARG A 243 -6.08 -13.50 21.31
CA ARG A 243 -5.45 -13.41 22.64
C ARG A 243 -4.60 -14.62 23.00
N THR A 244 -5.10 -15.82 22.72
CA THR A 244 -4.48 -17.10 23.09
C THR A 244 -3.99 -17.88 21.88
N ASP A 245 -4.18 -17.31 20.69
CA ASP A 245 -3.81 -18.00 19.45
C ASP A 245 -2.34 -17.76 19.09
N THR A 246 -1.77 -18.74 18.44
CA THR A 246 -0.56 -18.54 17.65
C THR A 246 -0.99 -18.05 16.26
N PHE A 247 -0.35 -17.00 15.77
CA PHE A 247 -0.63 -16.43 14.47
C PHE A 247 0.66 -16.02 13.77
N LYS A 248 0.57 -15.73 12.48
CA LYS A 248 1.61 -15.05 11.70
C LYS A 248 0.98 -13.94 10.88
N LEU A 249 1.79 -12.96 10.48
CA LEU A 249 1.40 -11.93 9.54
C LEU A 249 2.03 -12.22 8.19
N SER A 250 1.30 -11.98 7.11
CA SER A 250 1.87 -11.77 5.79
C SER A 250 1.71 -10.32 5.39
N VAL A 251 2.75 -9.73 4.82
CA VAL A 251 2.75 -8.31 4.44
C VAL A 251 3.32 -8.15 3.04
N LYS A 252 2.71 -7.25 2.30
CA LYS A 252 3.17 -6.78 1.00
C LYS A 252 2.95 -5.27 0.93
N ILE A 253 3.80 -4.57 0.19
CA ILE A 253 3.60 -3.16 -0.13
C ILE A 253 3.49 -2.97 -1.64
N LYS A 254 2.97 -1.82 -2.05
CA LYS A 254 2.82 -1.42 -3.44
C LYS A 254 3.41 -0.02 -3.64
N ASP A 255 4.16 0.17 -4.73
CA ASP A 255 4.67 1.49 -5.12
C ASP A 255 3.64 2.33 -5.89
N ARG A 256 4.02 3.53 -6.29
CA ARG A 256 3.16 4.44 -7.06
C ARG A 256 2.99 4.01 -8.52
N GLN A 257 3.86 3.19 -9.05
CA GLN A 257 3.74 2.57 -10.37
C GLN A 257 2.92 1.28 -10.34
N LEU A 258 2.35 0.94 -9.17
CA LEU A 258 1.51 -0.23 -8.91
C LEU A 258 2.28 -1.56 -8.96
N HIS A 259 3.61 -1.54 -8.76
CA HIS A 259 4.36 -2.77 -8.58
C HIS A 259 4.18 -3.30 -7.16
N ASP A 260 3.83 -4.57 -7.05
CA ASP A 260 3.80 -5.28 -5.78
C ASP A 260 5.22 -5.70 -5.36
N SER A 261 5.57 -5.47 -4.10
CA SER A 261 6.79 -6.03 -3.51
C SER A 261 6.73 -7.56 -3.40
N ASN A 262 7.82 -8.18 -2.97
CA ASN A 262 7.74 -9.53 -2.42
C ASN A 262 6.81 -9.56 -1.20
N VAL A 263 6.18 -10.71 -0.96
CA VAL A 263 5.44 -10.96 0.30
C VAL A 263 6.43 -11.43 1.36
N ILE A 264 6.37 -10.85 2.55
CA ILE A 264 7.06 -11.35 3.74
C ILE A 264 6.08 -12.00 4.69
N GLU A 265 6.53 -13.05 5.36
CA GLU A 265 5.78 -13.68 6.44
C GLU A 265 6.59 -13.60 7.73
N THR A 266 5.93 -13.32 8.85
CA THR A 266 6.55 -13.46 10.16
C THR A 266 6.65 -14.94 10.54
N GLY A 267 7.48 -15.26 11.53
CA GLY A 267 7.36 -16.53 12.23
C GLY A 267 6.05 -16.62 13.03
N ASP A 268 5.91 -17.71 13.77
CA ASP A 268 4.84 -17.89 14.76
C ASP A 268 4.95 -16.83 15.86
N LEU A 269 3.86 -16.13 16.11
CA LEU A 269 3.74 -15.04 17.07
C LEU A 269 2.61 -15.34 18.06
N THR A 270 2.74 -14.84 19.28
CA THR A 270 1.63 -14.71 20.24
C THR A 270 1.59 -13.29 20.79
N LEU A 271 0.42 -12.79 21.16
CA LEU A 271 0.32 -11.46 21.78
C LEU A 271 1.13 -11.35 23.06
N GLN A 272 1.28 -12.47 23.78
CA GLN A 272 2.06 -12.52 25.02
C GLN A 272 3.56 -12.28 24.77
N ASP A 273 4.13 -12.91 23.75
CA ASP A 273 5.55 -12.78 23.42
C ASP A 273 5.89 -11.39 22.85
N LEU A 274 4.91 -10.75 22.19
CA LEU A 274 5.06 -9.44 21.56
C LEU A 274 4.84 -8.27 22.51
N ARG A 275 4.31 -8.51 23.72
CA ARG A 275 3.93 -7.46 24.66
C ARG A 275 5.15 -6.66 25.12
N GLN A 276 5.10 -5.36 24.94
CA GLN A 276 6.03 -4.39 25.55
C GLN A 276 5.28 -3.59 26.60
N PHE A 277 5.92 -3.42 27.77
CA PHE A 277 5.41 -2.66 28.92
C PHE A 277 5.93 -1.22 28.89
#